data_cc4e978ecd46ee8920a27fdcf5cc48eb
#
_entry.id   cc4e978ecd46ee8920a27fdcf5cc48eb
#
_cell.length_a   1.000
_cell.length_b   1.000
_cell.length_c   1.000
_cell.angle_alpha   90.00
_cell.angle_beta   90.00
_cell.angle_gamma   90.00
#
_symmetry.space_group_name_H-M   'P 1'
#
loop_
_entity.id
_entity.type
_entity.pdbx_description
1 polymer ?
#
loop_
_entity_poly.entity_id
_entity_poly.type
_entity_poly.pdbx_seq_one_letter_code
_entity_poly.pdbx_strand_id
1 'polypeptide(L)'
;VVFVALGLWVGREHLTDVWRSFLGRRSNLNDDDEIMSYRAAVTGMLLGSVTMIGWFVYLGTPLWSSILYIFLLMTIFTGLSRVVAESGVAAIITPMNASDFMIFGLGGKLIGAQAATNFSLGYIFGADIRVFLMGVVANGLKLIEGMNKHSRRIVTQAIAIAILLGLAGSMYTILALSYRDGGINSSPWFFKSMPGVIARTALHGLDADPTYWTGLGFTGIGAVAMLVLTWVRQRFLWWPLHPIGFPIMTSWVVDWMWFSIFFAWVIKVIILKYGGAAVFTRSRDFFLGLIVGRMFISGGWLVVDYLTGTVSNPIFWI
;
A
#
# COMPACT_ATOMS: atom_id res chain seq x y z
N VAL A 1 -6.91 10.11 -4.21
CA VAL A 1 -6.46 11.52 -4.26
C VAL A 1 -7.24 12.37 -3.25
N VAL A 2 -8.59 12.51 -3.36
CA VAL A 2 -9.41 13.38 -2.49
C VAL A 2 -9.23 13.06 -1.00
N PHE A 3 -9.26 11.79 -0.62
CA PHE A 3 -9.07 11.34 0.77
C PHE A 3 -7.71 11.78 1.33
N VAL A 4 -6.67 11.72 0.51
CA VAL A 4 -5.33 12.21 0.89
C VAL A 4 -5.30 13.73 0.99
N ALA A 5 -5.87 14.42 0.01
CA ALA A 5 -5.94 15.88 0.02
C ALA A 5 -6.66 16.43 1.27
N LEU A 6 -7.79 15.81 1.66
CA LEU A 6 -8.49 16.15 2.90
C LEU A 6 -7.63 15.87 4.14
N GLY A 7 -6.91 14.75 4.16
CA GLY A 7 -5.99 14.42 5.25
C GLY A 7 -4.85 15.42 5.39
N LEU A 8 -4.24 15.80 4.28
CA LEU A 8 -3.19 16.82 4.24
C LEU A 8 -3.71 18.20 4.65
N TRP A 9 -4.94 18.53 4.24
CA TRP A 9 -5.59 19.78 4.66
C TRP A 9 -5.83 19.86 6.17
N VAL A 10 -6.32 18.76 6.76
CA VAL A 10 -6.52 18.69 8.22
C VAL A 10 -5.18 18.77 8.96
N GLY A 11 -4.14 18.10 8.45
CA GLY A 11 -2.79 18.10 9.02
C GLY A 11 -1.90 19.26 8.60
N ARG A 12 -2.43 20.31 7.91
CA ARG A 12 -1.60 21.37 7.31
C ARG A 12 -0.71 22.12 8.29
N GLU A 13 -1.14 22.30 9.52
CA GLU A 13 -0.34 22.98 10.57
C GLU A 13 0.90 22.15 10.90
N HIS A 14 0.70 20.88 11.19
CA HIS A 14 1.80 19.94 11.43
C HIS A 14 2.75 19.85 10.24
N LEU A 15 2.22 19.72 9.02
CA LEU A 15 3.03 19.69 7.80
C LEU A 15 3.84 20.97 7.60
N THR A 16 3.28 22.11 7.96
CA THR A 16 3.99 23.40 7.89
C THR A 16 5.14 23.42 8.89
N ASP A 17 4.94 22.90 10.08
CA ASP A 17 6.01 22.81 11.09
C ASP A 17 7.09 21.80 10.71
N VAL A 18 6.72 20.65 10.12
CA VAL A 18 7.67 19.69 9.51
C VAL A 18 8.52 20.39 8.44
N TRP A 19 7.89 21.16 7.56
CA TRP A 19 8.58 21.89 6.50
C TRP A 19 9.51 22.98 7.05
N ARG A 20 9.08 23.69 8.09
CA ARG A 20 9.93 24.68 8.82
C ARG A 20 11.14 24.00 9.46
N SER A 21 10.93 22.84 10.10
CA SER A 21 12.01 22.03 10.68
C SER A 21 13.01 21.59 9.62
N PHE A 22 12.54 21.15 8.45
CA PHE A 22 13.39 20.78 7.33
C PHE A 22 14.27 21.94 6.85
N LEU A 23 13.70 23.16 6.74
CA LEU A 23 14.41 24.37 6.34
C LEU A 23 15.32 24.95 7.45
N GLY A 24 15.46 24.30 8.60
CA GLY A 24 16.28 24.76 9.71
C GLY A 24 15.68 25.93 10.50
N ARG A 25 14.40 26.26 10.29
CA ARG A 25 13.69 27.29 11.07
C ARG A 25 13.20 26.71 12.39
N ARG A 26 12.97 27.59 13.39
CA ARG A 26 12.39 27.18 14.68
C ARG A 26 11.02 26.54 14.43
N SER A 27 10.84 25.31 14.89
CA SER A 27 9.58 24.58 14.89
C SER A 27 9.31 24.08 16.31
N ASN A 28 8.04 23.93 16.67
CA ASN A 28 7.62 23.40 17.97
C ASN A 28 7.63 21.86 17.98
N LEU A 29 8.18 21.23 16.94
CA LEU A 29 8.23 19.77 16.83
C LEU A 29 9.36 19.21 17.68
N ASN A 30 9.04 18.18 18.44
CA ASN A 30 10.00 17.36 19.16
C ASN A 30 10.17 16.03 18.41
N ASP A 31 11.39 15.77 17.91
CA ASP A 31 11.73 14.52 17.19
C ASP A 31 12.08 13.38 18.17
N ASP A 32 12.09 13.65 19.50
CA ASP A 32 12.60 12.71 20.50
C ASP A 32 11.81 11.41 20.57
N ASP A 33 10.51 11.46 20.29
CA ASP A 33 9.62 10.30 20.30
C ASP A 33 9.42 9.67 18.92
N GLU A 34 9.98 10.27 17.88
CA GLU A 34 9.88 9.75 16.53
C GLU A 34 10.95 8.69 16.22
N ILE A 35 10.66 7.84 15.24
CA ILE A 35 11.56 6.78 14.79
C ILE A 35 12.75 7.37 14.02
N MET A 36 12.48 8.44 13.29
CA MET A 36 13.42 9.14 12.41
C MET A 36 13.16 10.65 12.52
N SER A 37 14.22 11.46 12.46
CA SER A 37 14.04 12.91 12.45
C SER A 37 13.25 13.38 11.23
N TYR A 38 12.40 14.37 11.41
CA TYR A 38 11.59 14.93 10.31
C TYR A 38 12.45 15.40 9.13
N ARG A 39 13.67 15.89 9.40
CA ARG A 39 14.62 16.28 8.35
C ARG A 39 15.07 15.09 7.52
N ALA A 40 15.42 13.98 8.16
CA ALA A 40 15.83 12.76 7.47
C ALA A 40 14.68 12.17 6.64
N ALA A 41 13.46 12.18 7.18
CA ALA A 41 12.28 11.70 6.48
C ALA A 41 11.97 12.52 5.22
N VAL A 42 11.94 13.85 5.32
CA VAL A 42 11.69 14.74 4.16
C VAL A 42 12.82 14.63 3.15
N THR A 43 14.09 14.61 3.59
CA THR A 43 15.24 14.44 2.69
C THR A 43 15.16 13.11 1.94
N GLY A 44 14.88 12.01 2.64
CA GLY A 44 14.71 10.68 2.03
C GLY A 44 13.58 10.63 1.01
N MET A 45 12.42 11.24 1.34
CA MET A 45 11.29 11.32 0.43
C MET A 45 11.64 12.12 -0.85
N LEU A 46 12.29 13.28 -0.70
CA LEU A 46 12.68 14.11 -1.84
C LEU A 46 13.74 13.42 -2.70
N LEU A 47 14.79 12.89 -2.09
CA LEU A 47 15.85 12.17 -2.82
C LEU A 47 15.28 10.95 -3.55
N GLY A 48 14.44 10.15 -2.89
CA GLY A 48 13.78 9.02 -3.52
C GLY A 48 12.92 9.42 -4.71
N SER A 49 12.08 10.47 -4.55
CA SER A 49 11.25 10.98 -5.62
C SER A 49 12.07 11.51 -6.81
N VAL A 50 13.14 12.27 -6.55
CA VAL A 50 14.03 12.79 -7.59
C VAL A 50 14.76 11.64 -8.31
N THR A 51 15.21 10.64 -7.57
CA THR A 51 15.86 9.46 -8.17
C THR A 51 14.89 8.69 -9.08
N MET A 52 13.65 8.47 -8.64
CA MET A 52 12.63 7.79 -9.45
C MET A 52 12.26 8.59 -10.69
N ILE A 53 12.05 9.90 -10.57
CA ILE A 53 11.80 10.79 -11.72
C ILE A 53 12.98 10.75 -12.68
N GLY A 54 14.21 10.90 -12.18
CA GLY A 54 15.43 10.84 -12.98
C GLY A 54 15.58 9.51 -13.72
N TRP A 55 15.22 8.41 -13.08
CA TRP A 55 15.21 7.08 -13.71
C TRP A 55 14.23 6.99 -14.88
N PHE A 56 12.98 7.46 -14.70
CA PHE A 56 12.00 7.50 -15.79
C PHE A 56 12.43 8.40 -16.94
N VAL A 57 12.99 9.55 -16.64
CA VAL A 57 13.52 10.47 -17.66
C VAL A 57 14.71 9.83 -18.41
N TYR A 58 15.61 9.15 -17.69
CA TYR A 58 16.71 8.39 -18.30
C TYR A 58 16.21 7.29 -19.25
N LEU A 59 15.08 6.66 -18.94
CA LEU A 59 14.41 5.68 -19.81
C LEU A 59 13.65 6.33 -20.98
N GLY A 60 13.75 7.63 -21.19
CA GLY A 60 13.11 8.35 -22.30
C GLY A 60 11.66 8.79 -22.05
N THR A 61 11.20 8.75 -20.79
CA THR A 61 9.87 9.26 -20.42
C THR A 61 9.89 10.79 -20.31
N PRO A 62 8.90 11.52 -20.84
CA PRO A 62 8.82 12.98 -20.68
C PRO A 62 8.81 13.39 -19.19
N LEU A 63 9.52 14.48 -18.86
CA LEU A 63 9.66 14.92 -17.48
C LEU A 63 8.30 15.20 -16.81
N TRP A 64 7.37 15.85 -17.52
CA TRP A 64 6.05 16.17 -16.96
C TRP A 64 5.25 14.91 -16.57
N SER A 65 5.28 13.89 -17.43
CA SER A 65 4.57 12.63 -17.18
C SER A 65 5.23 11.81 -16.08
N SER A 66 6.56 11.85 -15.95
CA SER A 66 7.30 11.25 -14.85
C SER A 66 6.96 11.89 -13.50
N ILE A 67 6.91 13.22 -13.44
CA ILE A 67 6.49 13.96 -12.24
C ILE A 67 5.05 13.60 -11.86
N LEU A 68 4.13 13.63 -12.82
CA LEU A 68 2.72 13.30 -12.58
C LEU A 68 2.56 11.86 -12.09
N TYR A 69 3.27 10.91 -12.72
CA TYR A 69 3.25 9.51 -12.33
C TYR A 69 3.71 9.30 -10.87
N ILE A 70 4.86 9.86 -10.50
CA ILE A 70 5.40 9.75 -9.13
C ILE A 70 4.49 10.45 -8.13
N PHE A 71 3.92 11.61 -8.47
CA PHE A 71 2.92 12.29 -7.64
C PHE A 71 1.69 11.42 -7.39
N LEU A 72 1.13 10.80 -8.43
CA LEU A 72 -0.01 9.90 -8.32
C LEU A 72 0.33 8.66 -7.47
N LEU A 73 1.49 8.05 -7.73
CA LEU A 73 1.97 6.90 -6.99
C LEU A 73 2.10 7.19 -5.49
N MET A 74 2.77 8.28 -5.14
CA MET A 74 2.94 8.71 -3.74
C MET A 74 1.59 9.03 -3.09
N THR A 75 0.69 9.69 -3.82
CA THR A 75 -0.66 9.99 -3.33
C THR A 75 -1.46 8.71 -3.07
N ILE A 76 -1.41 7.74 -3.99
CA ILE A 76 -2.10 6.44 -3.82
C ILE A 76 -1.51 5.69 -2.61
N PHE A 77 -0.19 5.61 -2.50
CA PHE A 77 0.46 4.91 -1.39
C PHE A 77 0.16 5.57 -0.04
N THR A 78 0.18 6.89 0.05
CA THR A 78 -0.22 7.61 1.26
C THR A 78 -1.67 7.33 1.62
N GLY A 79 -2.57 7.34 0.63
CA GLY A 79 -3.98 7.02 0.82
C GLY A 79 -4.20 5.59 1.30
N LEU A 80 -3.54 4.62 0.70
CA LEU A 80 -3.61 3.21 1.09
C LEU A 80 -3.05 2.99 2.50
N SER A 81 -1.89 3.57 2.82
CA SER A 81 -1.29 3.47 4.16
C SER A 81 -2.22 4.00 5.23
N ARG A 82 -2.87 5.13 4.96
CA ARG A 82 -3.86 5.70 5.86
C ARG A 82 -5.08 4.79 6.01
N VAL A 83 -5.60 4.26 4.90
CA VAL A 83 -6.73 3.32 4.94
C VAL A 83 -6.38 2.08 5.76
N VAL A 84 -5.21 1.48 5.53
CA VAL A 84 -4.72 0.30 6.26
C VAL A 84 -4.58 0.60 7.75
N ALA A 85 -3.96 1.72 8.11
CA ALA A 85 -3.75 2.11 9.51
C ALA A 85 -5.06 2.45 10.25
N GLU A 86 -6.04 3.08 9.58
CA GLU A 86 -7.32 3.46 10.18
C GLU A 86 -8.32 2.29 10.21
N SER A 87 -8.35 1.44 9.18
CA SER A 87 -9.30 0.31 9.10
C SER A 87 -8.83 -0.93 9.85
N GLY A 88 -7.53 -1.09 10.05
CA GLY A 88 -6.94 -2.30 10.63
C GLY A 88 -6.97 -3.52 9.69
N VAL A 89 -7.25 -3.33 8.40
CA VAL A 89 -7.18 -4.40 7.40
C VAL A 89 -5.72 -4.72 7.13
N ALA A 90 -5.39 -6.01 7.04
CA ALA A 90 -4.00 -6.45 6.88
C ALA A 90 -3.36 -5.96 5.57
N ALA A 91 -4.15 -5.93 4.50
CA ALA A 91 -3.71 -5.53 3.19
C ALA A 91 -4.88 -5.04 2.34
N ILE A 92 -4.63 -4.09 1.45
CA ILE A 92 -5.61 -3.55 0.53
C ILE A 92 -4.92 -3.13 -0.76
N ILE A 93 -5.66 -3.19 -1.86
CA ILE A 93 -5.21 -2.73 -3.17
C ILE A 93 -6.22 -1.73 -3.73
N THR A 94 -5.73 -0.74 -4.46
CA THR A 94 -6.63 0.16 -5.18
C THR A 94 -7.18 -0.51 -6.43
N PRO A 95 -8.43 -0.23 -6.80
CA PRO A 95 -9.01 -0.72 -8.05
C PRO A 95 -8.32 -0.13 -9.29
N MET A 96 -7.67 1.01 -9.16
CA MET A 96 -6.91 1.69 -10.20
C MET A 96 -5.58 2.18 -9.62
N ASN A 97 -4.48 1.79 -10.23
CA ASN A 97 -3.14 2.24 -9.84
C ASN A 97 -2.68 3.45 -10.68
N ALA A 98 -1.47 3.97 -10.38
CA ALA A 98 -0.92 5.10 -11.10
C ALA A 98 -0.68 4.80 -12.58
N SER A 99 -0.28 3.57 -12.92
CA SER A 99 -0.06 3.13 -14.30
C SER A 99 -1.37 3.12 -15.09
N ASP A 100 -2.47 2.61 -14.49
CA ASP A 100 -3.80 2.63 -15.11
C ASP A 100 -4.25 4.05 -15.45
N PHE A 101 -4.08 4.97 -14.51
CA PHE A 101 -4.46 6.36 -14.73
C PHE A 101 -3.67 6.98 -15.88
N MET A 102 -2.35 6.74 -15.93
CA MET A 102 -1.51 7.29 -17.00
C MET A 102 -1.85 6.68 -18.37
N ILE A 103 -1.93 5.36 -18.47
CA ILE A 103 -2.07 4.65 -19.73
C ILE A 103 -3.51 4.68 -20.24
N PHE A 104 -4.47 4.29 -19.41
CA PHE A 104 -5.88 4.22 -19.79
C PHE A 104 -6.63 5.56 -19.61
N GLY A 105 -6.27 6.34 -18.59
CA GLY A 105 -6.91 7.63 -18.32
C GLY A 105 -6.46 8.73 -19.25
N LEU A 106 -5.15 8.98 -19.33
CA LEU A 106 -4.59 10.04 -20.20
C LEU A 106 -4.43 9.57 -21.65
N GLY A 107 -4.21 8.29 -21.85
CA GLY A 107 -4.07 7.68 -23.18
C GLY A 107 -2.65 7.73 -23.77
N GLY A 108 -2.29 6.70 -24.53
CA GLY A 108 -0.99 6.57 -25.17
C GLY A 108 -0.63 7.73 -26.11
N LYS A 109 -1.63 8.35 -26.74
CA LYS A 109 -1.43 9.51 -27.60
C LYS A 109 -0.84 10.71 -26.87
N LEU A 110 -1.23 10.96 -25.62
CA LEU A 110 -0.77 12.10 -24.83
C LEU A 110 0.59 11.84 -24.17
N ILE A 111 0.78 10.64 -23.61
CA ILE A 111 2.00 10.32 -22.85
C ILE A 111 3.15 9.83 -23.74
N GLY A 112 2.84 9.27 -24.91
CA GLY A 112 3.79 8.67 -25.84
C GLY A 112 4.07 7.19 -25.57
N ALA A 113 4.41 6.44 -26.60
CA ALA A 113 4.63 4.98 -26.56
C ALA A 113 5.71 4.55 -25.56
N GLN A 114 6.83 5.27 -25.52
CA GLN A 114 7.92 4.99 -24.59
C GLN A 114 7.48 5.15 -23.12
N ALA A 115 6.75 6.22 -22.81
CA ALA A 115 6.23 6.46 -21.47
C ALA A 115 5.20 5.39 -21.09
N ALA A 116 4.30 5.00 -21.99
CA ALA A 116 3.33 3.95 -21.75
C ALA A 116 4.01 2.61 -21.40
N THR A 117 5.05 2.23 -22.15
CA THR A 117 5.85 1.03 -21.87
C THR A 117 6.53 1.13 -20.49
N ASN A 118 7.16 2.26 -20.18
CA ASN A 118 7.84 2.45 -18.89
C ASN A 118 6.84 2.45 -17.72
N PHE A 119 5.67 3.05 -17.87
CA PHE A 119 4.64 3.03 -16.83
C PHE A 119 3.96 1.67 -16.67
N SER A 120 3.89 0.85 -17.71
CA SER A 120 3.40 -0.52 -17.59
C SER A 120 4.29 -1.37 -16.66
N LEU A 121 5.61 -1.16 -16.67
CA LEU A 121 6.53 -1.78 -15.72
C LEU A 121 6.25 -1.34 -14.26
N GLY A 122 5.58 -0.22 -14.06
CA GLY A 122 5.14 0.24 -12.74
C GLY A 122 4.15 -0.69 -12.04
N TYR A 123 3.50 -1.61 -12.77
CA TYR A 123 2.70 -2.66 -12.17
C TYR A 123 3.49 -3.57 -11.22
N ILE A 124 4.79 -3.72 -11.44
CA ILE A 124 5.67 -4.54 -10.60
C ILE A 124 5.62 -4.08 -9.13
N PHE A 125 5.57 -2.78 -8.89
CA PHE A 125 5.61 -2.21 -7.53
C PHE A 125 4.34 -1.44 -7.13
N GLY A 126 3.44 -1.16 -8.07
CA GLY A 126 2.25 -0.35 -7.82
C GLY A 126 0.93 -1.12 -7.77
N ALA A 127 0.88 -2.35 -8.27
CA ALA A 127 -0.36 -3.11 -8.41
C ALA A 127 -0.47 -4.33 -7.50
N ASP A 128 0.59 -4.76 -6.85
CA ASP A 128 0.56 -5.95 -6.00
C ASP A 128 0.53 -5.58 -4.51
N ILE A 129 -0.43 -6.15 -3.80
CA ILE A 129 -0.63 -6.01 -2.35
C ILE A 129 0.60 -6.40 -1.54
N ARG A 130 1.40 -7.38 -2.01
CA ARG A 130 2.58 -7.92 -1.32
C ARG A 130 3.78 -6.97 -1.37
N VAL A 131 3.81 -6.08 -2.36
CA VAL A 131 4.88 -5.11 -2.58
C VAL A 131 4.59 -3.78 -1.89
N PHE A 132 3.39 -3.61 -1.31
CA PHE A 132 3.00 -2.38 -0.64
C PHE A 132 3.63 -2.25 0.75
N LEU A 133 4.94 -2.05 0.75
CA LEU A 133 5.76 -1.97 1.96
C LEU A 133 5.33 -0.87 2.93
N MET A 134 4.91 0.29 2.41
CA MET A 134 4.49 1.45 3.21
C MET A 134 3.30 1.11 4.11
N GLY A 135 2.30 0.36 3.64
CA GLY A 135 1.16 -0.06 4.44
C GLY A 135 1.53 -1.09 5.51
N VAL A 136 2.39 -2.06 5.16
CA VAL A 136 2.87 -3.08 6.11
C VAL A 136 3.68 -2.44 7.23
N VAL A 137 4.59 -1.53 6.90
CA VAL A 137 5.39 -0.78 7.89
C VAL A 137 4.49 0.10 8.76
N ALA A 138 3.51 0.80 8.17
CA ALA A 138 2.56 1.63 8.93
C ALA A 138 1.77 0.79 9.96
N ASN A 139 1.30 -0.40 9.59
CA ASN A 139 0.67 -1.33 10.53
C ASN A 139 1.64 -1.80 11.64
N GLY A 140 2.86 -2.17 11.27
CA GLY A 140 3.89 -2.57 12.23
C GLY A 140 4.19 -1.47 13.25
N LEU A 141 4.34 -0.23 12.77
CA LEU A 141 4.58 0.94 13.63
C LEU A 141 3.38 1.24 14.54
N LYS A 142 2.16 1.07 14.04
CA LYS A 142 0.94 1.22 14.84
C LYS A 142 0.87 0.21 15.99
N LEU A 143 1.29 -1.02 15.77
CA LEU A 143 1.33 -2.05 16.81
C LEU A 143 2.29 -1.71 17.96
N ILE A 144 3.39 -1.02 17.67
CA ILE A 144 4.43 -0.67 18.65
C ILE A 144 4.28 0.76 19.23
N GLU A 145 3.23 1.49 18.87
CA GLU A 145 3.00 2.87 19.32
C GLU A 145 3.02 3.02 20.85
N GLY A 146 2.49 2.01 21.58
CA GLY A 146 2.48 2.00 23.04
C GLY A 146 3.77 1.54 23.74
N MET A 147 4.82 1.18 22.98
CA MET A 147 6.08 0.70 23.54
C MET A 147 7.00 1.88 23.92
N ASN A 148 7.95 1.61 24.83
CA ASN A 148 8.97 2.59 25.18
C ASN A 148 9.92 2.89 24.01
N LYS A 149 10.60 4.04 24.04
CA LYS A 149 11.47 4.53 22.96
C LYS A 149 12.56 3.53 22.56
N HIS A 150 13.18 2.87 23.54
CA HIS A 150 14.24 1.91 23.29
C HIS A 150 13.73 0.69 22.51
N SER A 151 12.61 0.12 22.92
CA SER A 151 12.00 -1.02 22.23
C SER A 151 11.50 -0.66 20.83
N ARG A 152 10.91 0.54 20.65
CA ARG A 152 10.51 1.03 19.31
C ARG A 152 11.70 1.11 18.37
N ARG A 153 12.85 1.62 18.83
CA ARG A 153 14.05 1.70 18.01
C ARG A 153 14.58 0.32 17.59
N ILE A 154 14.61 -0.64 18.51
CA ILE A 154 15.02 -2.03 18.20
C ILE A 154 14.08 -2.64 17.15
N VAL A 155 12.78 -2.52 17.33
CA VAL A 155 11.80 -3.06 16.38
C VAL A 155 11.93 -2.40 15.02
N THR A 156 12.14 -1.09 14.95
CA THR A 156 12.36 -0.39 13.68
C THR A 156 13.61 -0.87 12.95
N GLN A 157 14.70 -1.09 13.69
CA GLN A 157 15.92 -1.67 13.12
C GLN A 157 15.68 -3.10 12.63
N ALA A 158 14.95 -3.91 13.41
CA ALA A 158 14.56 -5.26 13.01
C ALA A 158 13.70 -5.27 11.74
N ILE A 159 12.75 -4.33 11.59
CA ILE A 159 11.96 -4.16 10.37
C ILE A 159 12.87 -3.84 9.18
N ALA A 160 13.80 -2.89 9.33
CA ALA A 160 14.73 -2.54 8.24
C ALA A 160 15.60 -3.73 7.82
N ILE A 161 16.15 -4.47 8.78
CA ILE A 161 16.94 -5.68 8.52
C ILE A 161 16.07 -6.76 7.85
N ALA A 162 14.84 -6.98 8.32
CA ALA A 162 13.93 -7.94 7.74
C ALA A 162 13.58 -7.62 6.28
N ILE A 163 13.40 -6.34 5.94
CA ILE A 163 13.17 -5.89 4.57
C ILE A 163 14.38 -6.22 3.68
N LEU A 164 15.59 -5.89 4.13
CA LEU A 164 16.81 -6.14 3.36
C LEU A 164 17.07 -7.63 3.17
N LEU A 165 16.96 -8.43 4.24
CA LEU A 165 17.13 -9.88 4.18
C LEU A 165 16.02 -10.54 3.35
N GLY A 166 14.77 -10.09 3.49
CA GLY A 166 13.64 -10.57 2.70
C GLY A 166 13.83 -10.29 1.21
N LEU A 167 14.27 -9.09 0.85
CA LEU A 167 14.56 -8.73 -0.54
C LEU A 167 15.70 -9.58 -1.12
N ALA A 168 16.84 -9.64 -0.42
CA ALA A 168 17.99 -10.42 -0.87
C ALA A 168 17.67 -11.91 -0.97
N GLY A 169 17.00 -12.49 0.04
CA GLY A 169 16.60 -13.90 0.06
C GLY A 169 15.60 -14.24 -1.05
N SER A 170 14.60 -13.39 -1.26
CA SER A 170 13.61 -13.56 -2.32
C SER A 170 14.25 -13.50 -3.71
N MET A 171 15.13 -12.52 -3.98
CA MET A 171 15.85 -12.43 -5.24
C MET A 171 16.75 -13.65 -5.49
N TYR A 172 17.50 -14.07 -4.48
CA TYR A 172 18.33 -15.26 -4.57
C TYR A 172 17.51 -16.52 -4.87
N THR A 173 16.45 -16.74 -4.11
CA THR A 173 15.60 -17.92 -4.24
C THR A 173 14.93 -17.99 -5.61
N ILE A 174 14.33 -16.87 -6.07
CA ILE A 174 13.68 -16.82 -7.38
C ILE A 174 14.67 -17.11 -8.50
N LEU A 175 15.86 -16.51 -8.48
CA LEU A 175 16.88 -16.75 -9.48
C LEU A 175 17.38 -18.19 -9.42
N ALA A 176 17.75 -18.69 -8.24
CA ALA A 176 18.27 -20.05 -8.07
C ALA A 176 17.28 -21.12 -8.56
N LEU A 177 15.99 -20.99 -8.18
CA LEU A 177 14.95 -21.92 -8.62
C LEU A 177 14.65 -21.79 -10.11
N SER A 178 14.64 -20.56 -10.64
CA SER A 178 14.39 -20.33 -12.07
C SER A 178 15.48 -20.93 -12.96
N TYR A 179 16.74 -20.86 -12.53
CA TYR A 179 17.85 -21.46 -13.27
C TYR A 179 17.92 -22.99 -13.10
N ARG A 180 17.53 -23.51 -11.93
CA ARG A 180 17.57 -24.95 -11.65
C ARG A 180 16.42 -25.70 -12.31
N ASP A 181 15.19 -25.24 -12.13
CA ASP A 181 13.96 -25.96 -12.46
C ASP A 181 13.23 -25.38 -13.69
N GLY A 182 13.68 -24.22 -14.16
CA GLY A 182 13.02 -23.45 -15.20
C GLY A 182 11.87 -22.59 -14.68
N GLY A 183 11.91 -21.28 -14.90
CA GLY A 183 10.87 -20.37 -14.42
C GLY A 183 9.46 -20.70 -14.93
N ILE A 184 9.35 -21.29 -16.14
CA ILE A 184 8.07 -21.69 -16.73
C ILE A 184 7.38 -22.82 -15.95
N ASN A 185 8.13 -23.64 -15.21
CA ASN A 185 7.62 -24.73 -14.39
C ASN A 185 7.24 -24.27 -12.98
N SER A 186 7.56 -23.04 -12.62
CA SER A 186 7.25 -22.41 -11.34
C SER A 186 5.85 -21.76 -11.35
N SER A 187 5.52 -20.93 -10.36
CA SER A 187 4.21 -20.30 -10.21
C SER A 187 3.71 -19.64 -11.50
N PRO A 188 2.60 -20.11 -12.12
CA PRO A 188 2.06 -19.52 -13.35
C PRO A 188 1.66 -18.05 -13.18
N TRP A 189 1.26 -17.67 -11.97
CA TRP A 189 0.89 -16.29 -11.67
C TRP A 189 2.10 -15.35 -11.84
N PHE A 190 3.24 -15.73 -11.28
CA PHE A 190 4.43 -14.88 -11.27
C PHE A 190 5.16 -14.88 -12.63
N PHE A 191 5.32 -16.05 -13.26
CA PHE A 191 6.13 -16.17 -14.47
C PHE A 191 5.35 -16.02 -15.79
N LYS A 192 4.00 -16.13 -15.76
CA LYS A 192 3.17 -16.07 -16.96
C LYS A 192 2.10 -14.98 -16.87
N SER A 193 1.27 -14.98 -15.81
CA SER A 193 0.11 -14.10 -15.75
C SER A 193 0.50 -12.64 -15.58
N MET A 194 1.35 -12.31 -14.61
CA MET A 194 1.77 -10.91 -14.36
C MET A 194 2.60 -10.31 -15.49
N PRO A 195 3.62 -11.00 -16.05
CA PRO A 195 4.29 -10.49 -17.24
C PRO A 195 3.33 -10.28 -18.41
N GLY A 196 2.33 -11.16 -18.57
CA GLY A 196 1.29 -11.02 -19.58
C GLY A 196 0.37 -9.81 -19.37
N VAL A 197 0.07 -9.45 -18.13
CA VAL A 197 -0.66 -8.21 -17.81
C VAL A 197 0.16 -6.99 -18.19
N ILE A 198 1.42 -6.94 -17.76
CA ILE A 198 2.33 -5.84 -18.06
C ILE A 198 2.47 -5.64 -19.57
N ALA A 199 2.71 -6.74 -20.32
CA ALA A 199 2.86 -6.69 -21.76
C ALA A 199 1.58 -6.19 -22.46
N ARG A 200 0.40 -6.67 -22.06
CA ARG A 200 -0.88 -6.20 -22.61
C ARG A 200 -1.12 -4.73 -22.30
N THR A 201 -0.83 -4.28 -21.10
CA THR A 201 -0.95 -2.87 -20.72
C THR A 201 0.01 -1.98 -21.54
N ALA A 202 1.24 -2.45 -21.78
CA ALA A 202 2.17 -1.77 -22.67
C ALA A 202 1.63 -1.67 -24.09
N LEU A 203 1.11 -2.77 -24.65
CA LEU A 203 0.52 -2.79 -25.99
C LEU A 203 -0.64 -1.80 -26.14
N HIS A 204 -1.56 -1.74 -25.17
CA HIS A 204 -2.62 -0.73 -25.17
C HIS A 204 -2.06 0.71 -25.22
N GLY A 205 -0.97 0.96 -24.50
CA GLY A 205 -0.32 2.27 -24.56
C GLY A 205 0.33 2.58 -25.91
N LEU A 206 0.69 1.56 -26.71
CA LEU A 206 1.24 1.72 -28.06
C LEU A 206 0.17 2.04 -29.11
N ASP A 207 -1.08 1.62 -28.88
CA ASP A 207 -2.19 1.86 -29.82
C ASP A 207 -2.56 3.33 -29.98
N ALA A 208 -1.84 4.24 -29.31
CA ALA A 208 -2.03 5.69 -29.35
C ALA A 208 -3.50 6.11 -29.08
N ASP A 209 -4.14 5.41 -28.16
CA ASP A 209 -5.51 5.71 -27.76
C ASP A 209 -5.65 7.17 -27.26
N PRO A 210 -6.74 7.83 -27.58
CA PRO A 210 -7.00 9.18 -27.08
C PRO A 210 -7.34 9.14 -25.58
N THR A 211 -7.24 10.29 -24.93
CA THR A 211 -7.66 10.46 -23.53
C THR A 211 -9.09 9.98 -23.31
N TYR A 212 -9.27 9.11 -22.31
CA TYR A 212 -10.59 8.53 -21.97
C TYR A 212 -11.41 9.49 -21.11
N TRP A 213 -12.01 10.50 -21.74
CA TRP A 213 -12.77 11.56 -21.05
C TRP A 213 -13.92 11.05 -20.21
N THR A 214 -14.61 10.00 -20.68
CA THR A 214 -15.72 9.37 -19.90
C THR A 214 -15.22 8.76 -18.59
N GLY A 215 -14.09 8.05 -18.59
CA GLY A 215 -13.47 7.51 -17.41
C GLY A 215 -12.98 8.58 -16.44
N LEU A 216 -12.38 9.66 -16.97
CA LEU A 216 -12.00 10.82 -16.16
C LEU A 216 -13.24 11.50 -15.55
N GLY A 217 -14.36 11.57 -16.28
CA GLY A 217 -15.64 12.06 -15.76
C GLY A 217 -16.14 11.22 -14.58
N PHE A 218 -16.15 9.88 -14.68
CA PHE A 218 -16.49 9.00 -13.56
C PHE A 218 -15.52 9.13 -12.39
N THR A 219 -14.23 9.34 -12.66
CA THR A 219 -13.24 9.62 -11.60
C THR A 219 -13.59 10.92 -10.86
N GLY A 220 -14.04 11.96 -11.58
CA GLY A 220 -14.56 13.21 -11.01
C GLY A 220 -15.80 13.00 -10.15
N ILE A 221 -16.76 12.20 -10.62
CA ILE A 221 -17.96 11.82 -9.84
C ILE A 221 -17.56 11.09 -8.54
N GLY A 222 -16.64 10.14 -8.61
CA GLY A 222 -16.10 9.45 -7.44
C GLY A 222 -15.43 10.41 -6.45
N ALA A 223 -14.72 11.42 -6.95
CA ALA A 223 -14.11 12.46 -6.12
C ALA A 223 -15.17 13.28 -5.37
N VAL A 224 -16.24 13.69 -6.05
CA VAL A 224 -17.38 14.41 -5.43
C VAL A 224 -18.09 13.52 -4.42
N ALA A 225 -18.35 12.25 -4.75
CA ALA A 225 -18.97 11.30 -3.82
C ALA A 225 -18.15 11.15 -2.53
N MET A 226 -16.82 11.09 -2.65
CA MET A 226 -15.94 11.03 -1.48
C MET A 226 -15.98 12.29 -0.61
N LEU A 227 -16.05 13.48 -1.23
CA LEU A 227 -16.24 14.75 -0.53
C LEU A 227 -17.56 14.78 0.23
N VAL A 228 -18.65 14.39 -0.44
CA VAL A 228 -20.00 14.34 0.15
C VAL A 228 -20.02 13.37 1.34
N LEU A 229 -19.51 12.15 1.19
CA LEU A 229 -19.45 11.17 2.29
C LEU A 229 -18.66 11.69 3.49
N THR A 230 -17.53 12.36 3.23
CA THR A 230 -16.72 12.93 4.30
C THR A 230 -17.45 14.08 5.00
N TRP A 231 -18.08 14.97 4.24
CA TRP A 231 -18.86 16.09 4.78
C TRP A 231 -20.06 15.60 5.59
N VAL A 232 -20.85 14.65 5.07
CA VAL A 232 -22.00 14.06 5.77
C VAL A 232 -21.57 13.42 7.08
N ARG A 233 -20.46 12.66 7.06
CA ARG A 233 -19.91 12.02 8.26
C ARG A 233 -19.51 13.02 9.35
N GLN A 234 -18.96 14.16 8.95
CA GLN A 234 -18.59 15.23 9.90
C GLN A 234 -19.79 16.01 10.43
N ARG A 235 -20.87 16.11 9.64
CA ARG A 235 -22.05 16.90 10.00
C ARG A 235 -23.09 16.11 10.78
N PHE A 236 -23.26 14.80 10.48
CA PHE A 236 -24.30 13.95 11.02
C PHE A 236 -23.71 12.79 11.82
N LEU A 237 -23.81 12.87 13.16
CA LEU A 237 -23.30 11.84 14.08
C LEU A 237 -23.98 10.46 13.91
N TRP A 238 -25.23 10.42 13.45
CA TRP A 238 -25.98 9.20 13.24
C TRP A 238 -25.63 8.48 11.92
N TRP A 239 -24.83 9.12 11.04
CA TRP A 239 -24.49 8.55 9.73
C TRP A 239 -23.57 7.34 9.86
N PRO A 240 -24.02 6.13 9.41
CA PRO A 240 -23.28 4.91 9.69
C PRO A 240 -22.13 4.65 8.72
N LEU A 241 -22.17 5.24 7.51
CA LEU A 241 -21.16 4.96 6.48
C LEU A 241 -19.86 5.72 6.74
N HIS A 242 -18.77 4.98 6.84
CA HIS A 242 -17.45 5.59 6.95
C HIS A 242 -16.86 5.88 5.57
N PRO A 243 -16.31 7.09 5.31
CA PRO A 243 -15.72 7.43 4.01
C PRO A 243 -14.66 6.44 3.50
N ILE A 244 -13.91 5.82 4.42
CA ILE A 244 -12.90 4.80 4.09
C ILE A 244 -13.50 3.61 3.35
N GLY A 245 -14.73 3.22 3.65
CA GLY A 245 -15.41 2.12 2.96
C GLY A 245 -15.56 2.31 1.46
N PHE A 246 -15.70 3.56 1.01
CA PHE A 246 -15.91 3.87 -0.41
C PHE A 246 -14.74 3.48 -1.33
N PRO A 247 -13.48 3.87 -1.06
CA PRO A 247 -12.36 3.48 -1.91
C PRO A 247 -11.97 1.99 -1.81
N ILE A 248 -12.37 1.28 -0.75
CA ILE A 248 -11.97 -0.11 -0.54
C ILE A 248 -13.01 -1.13 -1.00
N MET A 249 -14.27 -0.72 -1.16
CA MET A 249 -15.38 -1.64 -1.48
C MET A 249 -15.24 -2.34 -2.84
N THR A 250 -14.47 -1.75 -3.76
CA THR A 250 -14.20 -2.32 -5.09
C THR A 250 -12.91 -3.13 -5.16
N SER A 251 -12.21 -3.29 -4.03
CA SER A 251 -11.00 -4.10 -3.96
C SER A 251 -11.37 -5.59 -3.89
N TRP A 252 -10.84 -6.39 -4.81
CA TRP A 252 -11.02 -7.85 -4.80
C TRP A 252 -10.60 -8.51 -3.46
N VAL A 253 -9.70 -7.90 -2.72
CA VAL A 253 -9.30 -8.36 -1.39
C VAL A 253 -10.48 -8.33 -0.43
N VAL A 254 -11.33 -7.30 -0.51
CA VAL A 254 -12.52 -7.19 0.34
C VAL A 254 -13.56 -8.25 -0.03
N ASP A 255 -13.68 -8.62 -1.29
CA ASP A 255 -14.57 -9.70 -1.73
C ASP A 255 -14.24 -11.05 -1.06
N TRP A 256 -12.96 -11.30 -0.78
CA TRP A 256 -12.52 -12.49 -0.05
C TRP A 256 -12.60 -12.34 1.46
N MET A 257 -12.48 -11.13 1.99
CA MET A 257 -12.37 -10.87 3.42
C MET A 257 -13.67 -10.34 4.05
N TRP A 258 -14.68 -9.96 3.28
CA TRP A 258 -15.87 -9.28 3.81
C TRP A 258 -16.53 -10.04 4.97
N PHE A 259 -16.64 -11.38 4.85
CA PHE A 259 -17.23 -12.22 5.90
C PHE A 259 -16.38 -12.20 7.19
N SER A 260 -15.06 -12.30 7.06
CA SER A 260 -14.17 -12.23 8.21
C SER A 260 -14.22 -10.86 8.88
N ILE A 261 -14.31 -9.79 8.10
CA ILE A 261 -14.47 -8.41 8.60
C ILE A 261 -15.80 -8.26 9.32
N PHE A 262 -16.90 -8.76 8.74
CA PHE A 262 -18.22 -8.76 9.35
C PHE A 262 -18.21 -9.54 10.67
N PHE A 263 -17.65 -10.74 10.68
CA PHE A 263 -17.58 -11.58 11.87
C PHE A 263 -16.73 -10.92 12.99
N ALA A 264 -15.59 -10.34 12.65
CA ALA A 264 -14.77 -9.56 13.59
C ALA A 264 -15.53 -8.35 14.16
N TRP A 265 -16.32 -7.66 13.34
CA TRP A 265 -17.19 -6.57 13.79
C TRP A 265 -18.25 -7.07 14.76
N VAL A 266 -18.93 -8.17 14.48
CA VAL A 266 -19.93 -8.78 15.38
C VAL A 266 -19.30 -9.12 16.73
N ILE A 267 -18.14 -9.81 16.74
CA ILE A 267 -17.41 -10.13 17.97
C ILE A 267 -17.07 -8.86 18.74
N LYS A 268 -16.53 -7.84 18.06
CA LYS A 268 -16.19 -6.56 18.70
C LYS A 268 -17.41 -5.90 19.34
N VAL A 269 -18.55 -5.88 18.67
CA VAL A 269 -19.80 -5.31 19.20
C VAL A 269 -20.25 -6.07 20.44
N ILE A 270 -20.22 -7.41 20.39
CA ILE A 270 -20.60 -8.27 21.55
C ILE A 270 -19.67 -8.00 22.75
N ILE A 271 -18.35 -8.00 22.51
CA ILE A 271 -17.36 -7.78 23.58
C ILE A 271 -17.55 -6.39 24.20
N LEU A 272 -17.71 -5.35 23.39
CA LEU A 272 -17.87 -3.98 23.89
C LEU A 272 -19.21 -3.80 24.62
N LYS A 273 -20.30 -4.42 24.12
CA LYS A 273 -21.63 -4.29 24.72
C LYS A 273 -21.75 -5.02 26.07
N TYR A 274 -21.18 -6.21 26.17
CA TYR A 274 -21.34 -7.08 27.36
C TYR A 274 -20.10 -7.14 28.27
N GLY A 275 -18.91 -6.99 27.70
CA GLY A 275 -17.65 -7.06 28.45
C GLY A 275 -17.02 -5.70 28.77
N GLY A 276 -17.44 -4.66 28.07
CA GLY A 276 -16.88 -3.31 28.23
C GLY A 276 -15.43 -3.18 27.74
N ALA A 277 -14.84 -1.99 27.97
CA ALA A 277 -13.50 -1.66 27.49
C ALA A 277 -12.39 -2.55 28.07
N ALA A 278 -12.52 -3.00 29.31
CA ALA A 278 -11.52 -3.84 29.97
C ALA A 278 -11.40 -5.21 29.32
N VAL A 279 -12.54 -5.85 29.02
CA VAL A 279 -12.55 -7.16 28.32
C VAL A 279 -12.07 -6.99 26.88
N PHE A 280 -12.43 -5.90 26.23
CA PHE A 280 -11.95 -5.60 24.88
C PHE A 280 -10.41 -5.47 24.83
N THR A 281 -9.81 -4.75 25.77
CA THR A 281 -8.36 -4.58 25.84
C THR A 281 -7.66 -5.95 26.07
N ARG A 282 -8.22 -6.79 26.94
CA ARG A 282 -7.68 -8.12 27.21
C ARG A 282 -7.85 -9.09 26.04
N SER A 283 -8.96 -8.99 25.29
CA SER A 283 -9.18 -9.83 24.10
C SER A 283 -8.23 -9.50 22.96
N ARG A 284 -7.67 -8.29 22.91
CA ARG A 284 -6.69 -7.91 21.90
C ARG A 284 -5.47 -8.83 21.87
N ASP A 285 -4.98 -9.24 23.04
CA ASP A 285 -3.80 -10.10 23.14
C ASP A 285 -4.08 -11.50 22.56
N PHE A 286 -5.30 -12.01 22.71
CA PHE A 286 -5.73 -13.24 22.05
C PHE A 286 -5.69 -13.14 20.53
N PHE A 287 -6.22 -12.04 19.95
CA PHE A 287 -6.21 -11.84 18.50
C PHE A 287 -4.79 -11.63 17.95
N LEU A 288 -3.93 -10.93 18.68
CA LEU A 288 -2.50 -10.83 18.35
C LEU A 288 -1.82 -12.21 18.36
N GLY A 289 -2.16 -13.06 19.33
CA GLY A 289 -1.71 -14.44 19.39
C GLY A 289 -2.15 -15.26 18.17
N LEU A 290 -3.36 -15.05 17.66
CA LEU A 290 -3.82 -15.71 16.42
C LEU A 290 -2.99 -15.30 15.20
N ILE A 291 -2.60 -14.02 15.09
CA ILE A 291 -1.72 -13.54 14.00
C ILE A 291 -0.36 -14.25 14.08
N VAL A 292 0.26 -14.26 15.27
CA VAL A 292 1.55 -14.93 15.48
C VAL A 292 1.43 -16.45 15.22
N GLY A 293 0.37 -17.09 15.71
CA GLY A 293 0.08 -18.50 15.47
C GLY A 293 -0.06 -18.81 13.97
N ARG A 294 -0.76 -17.96 13.21
CA ARG A 294 -0.87 -18.11 11.75
C ARG A 294 0.50 -18.08 11.07
N MET A 295 1.36 -17.13 11.43
CA MET A 295 2.70 -17.03 10.86
C MET A 295 3.57 -18.24 11.21
N PHE A 296 3.50 -18.69 12.47
CA PHE A 296 4.24 -19.86 12.94
C PHE A 296 3.83 -21.14 12.22
N ILE A 297 2.51 -21.39 12.10
CA ILE A 297 1.98 -22.57 11.40
C ILE A 297 2.33 -22.52 9.92
N SER A 298 2.24 -21.34 9.29
CA SER A 298 2.64 -21.19 7.88
C SER A 298 4.12 -21.50 7.67
N GLY A 299 5.00 -21.04 8.56
CA GLY A 299 6.42 -21.40 8.54
C GLY A 299 6.66 -22.90 8.74
N GLY A 300 5.91 -23.54 9.65
CA GLY A 300 5.96 -24.97 9.88
C GLY A 300 5.56 -25.79 8.64
N TRP A 301 4.48 -25.37 7.96
CA TRP A 301 4.05 -26.01 6.71
C TRP A 301 5.07 -25.90 5.59
N LEU A 302 5.80 -24.79 5.46
CA LEU A 302 6.91 -24.70 4.49
C LEU A 302 7.97 -25.78 4.71
N VAL A 303 8.29 -26.08 5.98
CA VAL A 303 9.23 -27.15 6.31
C VAL A 303 8.64 -28.52 5.97
N VAL A 304 7.37 -28.75 6.28
CA VAL A 304 6.66 -30.01 5.96
C VAL A 304 6.64 -30.22 4.44
N ASP A 305 6.25 -29.21 3.67
CA ASP A 305 6.20 -29.29 2.20
C ASP A 305 7.59 -29.58 1.60
N TYR A 306 8.63 -28.96 2.15
CA TYR A 306 10.00 -29.25 1.73
C TYR A 306 10.41 -30.71 1.99
N LEU A 307 10.06 -31.25 3.16
CA LEU A 307 10.41 -32.63 3.54
C LEU A 307 9.57 -33.68 2.80
N THR A 308 8.32 -33.38 2.50
CA THR A 308 7.38 -34.30 1.83
C THR A 308 7.38 -34.19 0.32
N GLY A 309 8.01 -33.12 -0.23
CA GLY A 309 7.96 -32.82 -1.66
C GLY A 309 6.57 -32.40 -2.14
N THR A 310 5.68 -31.98 -1.26
CA THR A 310 4.33 -31.52 -1.62
C THR A 310 4.40 -30.22 -2.39
N VAL A 311 3.77 -30.19 -3.55
CA VAL A 311 3.72 -29.01 -4.43
C VAL A 311 2.31 -28.43 -4.45
N SER A 312 2.21 -27.11 -4.69
CA SER A 312 0.94 -26.38 -4.84
C SER A 312 0.07 -26.35 -3.57
N ASN A 313 0.66 -26.48 -2.38
CA ASN A 313 -0.05 -26.27 -1.14
C ASN A 313 -0.21 -24.75 -0.86
N PRO A 314 -1.43 -24.18 -0.89
CA PRO A 314 -1.64 -22.75 -0.64
C PRO A 314 -1.53 -22.46 0.86
N ILE A 315 -0.33 -22.15 1.34
CA ILE A 315 -0.08 -21.80 2.75
C ILE A 315 -0.65 -20.43 3.09
N PHE A 316 -0.53 -19.49 2.16
CA PHE A 316 -1.18 -18.18 2.22
C PHE A 316 -2.20 -18.06 1.09
N TRP A 317 -3.32 -17.41 1.37
CA TRP A 317 -4.37 -17.14 0.38
C TRP A 317 -4.06 -15.95 -0.53
N ILE A 318 -2.95 -15.23 -0.27
CA ILE A 318 -2.48 -14.05 -1.01
C ILE A 318 -1.21 -14.41 -1.78
#